data_455b3a3d7ad7f83747f64be9637fb0f1
#
_entry.id   455b3a3d7ad7f83747f64be9637fb0f1
#
_cell.length_a   1.000
_cell.length_b   1.000
_cell.length_c   1.000
_cell.angle_alpha   90.00
_cell.angle_beta   90.00
_cell.angle_gamma   90.00
#
_symmetry.space_group_name_H-M   'P 1'
#
loop_
_entity.id
_entity.type
_entity.pdbx_description
1 polymer ?
#
loop_
_entity_poly.entity_id
_entity_poly.type
_entity_poly.pdbx_seq_one_letter_code
_entity_poly.pdbx_strand_id
1 'polypeptide(L)'
;MSKKEKNPYSLSNIYKEMELELIASLRRNFLKHKMEEHAVGFSWEMWQKAKLRNIHQYQLENSSIIYKFKARIKQAIEEVLNHFYDKGYKSTVNVPKDGDNTAAPNQRPPEETQFFGANKKKLDVLIKTSKKDFDDANHAVYRKMDDIYRQTIFKTEFQLSSGALSLGKAIDKAAEEFLEQGINCIAYKSKDGAIIRYVNIADYAEMALRTASHRATLLGEGAKRDELGVHLVFVSAHANSCKLCLPWQGKVLIDDVFSHPSDEYIAKYKGKYELLSVAIKAGLLHPNCRHTLATYFEGVTRLPEPQDEKKALENYNNEQYQRKLERKIRKRKRILEGTVDEDNRKTARKRLRIAQKEMHDFLEKHPEFKRQSRREKIYGTDSKISSKLQNFDESSLKDIDERTILEVDKALTKIYEDYPHMKGIVSEVKLVEKGTAVAELDINNQGIKISLCINKNLTPENASALTKRMYSQYKWTKKPGIEGIVRHEMGHVLNYDYYVQKNHLEYGKPYGDIPLQKLIDDLEKNELATELRKETLKRLGVADTDENVAKYFSSYAKNKSMTNNGEFFAEAFSDYSDTEAKFVFMELLKERMK
;
A
#
# COMPACT_ATOMS: atom_id res chain seq x y z
N MET A 1 -7.14 16.16 2.28
CA MET A 1 -6.91 14.75 2.76
C MET A 1 -8.21 14.12 3.22
N SER A 2 -8.54 12.94 2.73
CA SER A 2 -9.81 12.28 3.04
C SER A 2 -9.84 11.76 4.49
N LYS A 3 -11.06 11.55 5.06
CA LYS A 3 -11.25 10.93 6.41
C LYS A 3 -10.48 9.61 6.61
N LYS A 4 -9.96 8.96 5.54
CA LYS A 4 -9.18 7.71 5.59
C LYS A 4 -7.76 7.89 6.15
N GLU A 5 -7.16 9.05 6.05
CA GLU A 5 -5.74 9.28 6.40
C GLU A 5 -5.50 9.50 7.89
N LYS A 6 -6.55 9.82 8.66
CA LYS A 6 -6.48 10.03 10.13
C LYS A 6 -6.77 8.74 10.92
N ASN A 7 -6.20 7.62 10.47
CA ASN A 7 -6.42 6.30 11.06
C ASN A 7 -5.18 5.87 11.88
N PRO A 8 -5.33 5.31 13.11
CA PRO A 8 -4.21 4.82 13.93
C PRO A 8 -3.36 3.73 13.26
N TYR A 9 -3.85 3.16 12.16
CA TYR A 9 -3.13 2.15 11.38
C TYR A 9 -2.41 2.70 10.14
N SER A 10 -2.51 4.00 9.85
CA SER A 10 -1.89 4.60 8.66
C SER A 10 -0.38 4.38 8.63
N LEU A 11 0.29 4.53 9.76
CA LEU A 11 1.74 4.37 9.87
C LEU A 11 2.19 2.93 9.60
N SER A 12 1.47 1.93 10.12
CA SER A 12 1.74 0.52 9.81
C SER A 12 1.60 0.23 8.31
N ASN A 13 0.64 0.86 7.64
CA ASN A 13 0.46 0.70 6.20
C ASN A 13 1.64 1.31 5.43
N ILE A 14 2.10 2.50 5.82
CA ILE A 14 3.29 3.15 5.23
C ILE A 14 4.53 2.24 5.37
N TYR A 15 4.74 1.65 6.54
CA TYR A 15 5.86 0.74 6.76
C TYR A 15 5.72 -0.59 6.01
N LYS A 16 4.50 -1.11 5.80
CA LYS A 16 4.28 -2.29 4.95
C LYS A 16 4.61 -2.02 3.48
N GLU A 17 4.28 -0.82 2.98
CA GLU A 17 4.66 -0.39 1.64
C GLU A 17 6.19 -0.29 1.51
N MET A 18 6.84 0.36 2.47
CA MET A 18 8.30 0.48 2.50
C MET A 18 8.98 -0.90 2.59
N GLU A 19 8.48 -1.81 3.44
CA GLU A 19 8.98 -3.19 3.55
C GLU A 19 8.89 -3.92 2.20
N LEU A 20 7.78 -3.77 1.50
CA LEU A 20 7.58 -4.40 0.19
C LEU A 20 8.53 -3.83 -0.88
N GLU A 21 8.71 -2.51 -0.93
CA GLU A 21 9.67 -1.87 -1.86
C GLU A 21 11.10 -2.32 -1.57
N LEU A 22 11.49 -2.47 -0.30
CA LEU A 22 12.81 -2.95 0.11
C LEU A 22 13.01 -4.45 -0.19
N ILE A 23 11.99 -5.29 -0.01
CA ILE A 23 12.01 -6.71 -0.44
C ILE A 23 12.16 -6.80 -1.97
N ALA A 24 11.43 -5.98 -2.71
CA ALA A 24 11.54 -5.93 -4.17
C ALA A 24 12.93 -5.45 -4.63
N SER A 25 13.54 -4.47 -3.95
CA SER A 25 14.92 -4.02 -4.19
C SER A 25 15.90 -5.16 -3.96
N LEU A 26 15.80 -5.88 -2.84
CA LEU A 26 16.62 -7.05 -2.56
C LEU A 26 16.53 -8.09 -3.67
N ARG A 27 15.30 -8.45 -4.06
CA ARG A 27 15.04 -9.43 -5.13
C ARG A 27 15.63 -8.99 -6.47
N ARG A 28 15.43 -7.73 -6.89
CA ARG A 28 16.00 -7.19 -8.15
C ARG A 28 17.52 -7.28 -8.15
N ASN A 29 18.15 -6.92 -7.06
CA ASN A 29 19.62 -6.95 -6.95
C ASN A 29 20.19 -8.36 -7.00
N PHE A 30 19.47 -9.38 -6.57
CA PHE A 30 19.86 -10.78 -6.73
C PHE A 30 19.49 -11.39 -8.09
N LEU A 31 18.40 -10.94 -8.74
CA LEU A 31 17.99 -11.40 -10.07
C LEU A 31 18.84 -10.84 -11.21
N LYS A 32 19.36 -9.62 -11.08
CA LYS A 32 20.14 -8.93 -12.12
C LYS A 32 21.31 -9.79 -12.63
N HIS A 33 21.88 -10.65 -11.77
CA HIS A 33 22.94 -11.56 -12.16
C HIS A 33 22.50 -12.83 -12.89
N LYS A 34 21.25 -13.21 -12.79
CA LYS A 34 20.76 -14.38 -13.55
C LYS A 34 20.84 -14.13 -15.06
N MET A 35 20.77 -12.88 -15.48
CA MET A 35 20.92 -12.48 -16.88
C MET A 35 22.41 -12.42 -17.30
N GLU A 36 23.29 -11.99 -16.41
CA GLU A 36 24.75 -11.95 -16.65
C GLU A 36 25.37 -13.36 -16.66
N GLU A 37 24.81 -14.28 -15.87
CA GLU A 37 25.21 -15.69 -15.77
C GLU A 37 25.01 -16.46 -17.09
N HIS A 38 23.92 -16.17 -17.80
CA HIS A 38 23.65 -16.76 -19.12
C HIS A 38 24.58 -16.26 -20.24
N ALA A 39 25.19 -15.09 -20.06
CA ALA A 39 26.00 -14.46 -21.10
C ALA A 39 27.49 -14.84 -21.04
N VAL A 40 28.07 -15.18 -19.87
CA VAL A 40 29.53 -15.27 -19.67
C VAL A 40 29.98 -16.58 -18.99
N GLY A 41 29.06 -17.45 -18.58
CA GLY A 41 29.37 -18.61 -17.74
C GLY A 41 29.47 -18.24 -16.25
N PHE A 42 29.02 -19.15 -15.37
CA PHE A 42 28.94 -18.89 -13.94
C PHE A 42 30.26 -19.18 -13.23
N SER A 43 30.82 -18.17 -12.54
CA SER A 43 31.84 -18.34 -11.49
C SER A 43 31.33 -17.74 -10.20
N TRP A 44 31.25 -18.54 -9.12
CA TRP A 44 30.85 -18.09 -7.79
C TRP A 44 31.64 -16.86 -7.31
N GLU A 45 32.97 -16.88 -7.47
CA GLU A 45 33.83 -15.77 -7.05
C GLU A 45 33.54 -14.47 -7.81
N MET A 46 33.26 -14.58 -9.11
CA MET A 46 32.86 -13.44 -9.93
C MET A 46 31.50 -12.87 -9.49
N TRP A 47 30.53 -13.72 -9.21
CA TRP A 47 29.23 -13.32 -8.69
C TRP A 47 29.36 -12.62 -7.33
N GLN A 48 30.12 -13.20 -6.38
CA GLN A 48 30.34 -12.62 -5.06
C GLN A 48 31.04 -11.25 -5.16
N LYS A 49 32.11 -11.14 -5.96
CA LYS A 49 32.83 -9.87 -6.20
C LYS A 49 31.90 -8.82 -6.80
N ALA A 50 31.06 -9.20 -7.77
CA ALA A 50 30.10 -8.29 -8.39
C ALA A 50 29.05 -7.81 -7.40
N LYS A 51 28.50 -8.70 -6.55
CA LYS A 51 27.54 -8.33 -5.51
C LYS A 51 28.15 -7.39 -4.46
N LEU A 52 29.37 -7.63 -4.03
CA LEU A 52 30.07 -6.76 -3.09
C LEU A 52 30.43 -5.39 -3.71
N ARG A 53 30.76 -5.34 -5.00
CA ARG A 53 30.92 -4.05 -5.72
C ARG A 53 29.61 -3.28 -5.81
N ASN A 54 28.50 -3.96 -6.02
CA ASN A 54 27.19 -3.35 -6.16
C ASN A 54 26.53 -3.00 -4.82
N ILE A 55 27.14 -3.32 -3.67
CA ILE A 55 26.58 -3.04 -2.35
C ILE A 55 26.31 -1.55 -2.16
N HIS A 56 27.19 -0.68 -2.64
CA HIS A 56 26.99 0.76 -2.54
C HIS A 56 25.76 1.22 -3.32
N GLN A 57 25.54 0.69 -4.53
CA GLN A 57 24.35 1.00 -5.33
C GLN A 57 23.08 0.51 -4.62
N TYR A 58 23.11 -0.68 -4.02
CA TYR A 58 22.01 -1.21 -3.22
C TYR A 58 21.72 -0.33 -2.00
N GLN A 59 22.76 0.15 -1.32
CA GLN A 59 22.64 1.08 -0.19
C GLN A 59 22.00 2.41 -0.61
N LEU A 60 22.40 2.97 -1.75
CA LEU A 60 21.82 4.19 -2.30
C LEU A 60 20.33 4.00 -2.66
N GLU A 61 19.98 2.88 -3.32
CA GLU A 61 18.60 2.53 -3.65
C GLU A 61 17.74 2.44 -2.38
N ASN A 62 18.19 1.70 -1.37
CA ASN A 62 17.47 1.55 -0.11
C ASN A 62 17.36 2.86 0.68
N SER A 63 18.40 3.68 0.69
CA SER A 63 18.39 5.00 1.30
C SER A 63 17.34 5.89 0.62
N SER A 64 17.27 5.88 -0.71
CA SER A 64 16.27 6.61 -1.48
C SER A 64 14.84 6.13 -1.17
N ILE A 65 14.63 4.81 -1.10
CA ILE A 65 13.33 4.23 -0.71
C ILE A 65 12.92 4.73 0.68
N ILE A 66 13.79 4.59 1.69
CA ILE A 66 13.48 5.01 3.06
C ILE A 66 13.21 6.51 3.15
N TYR A 67 14.01 7.34 2.46
CA TYR A 67 13.85 8.79 2.43
C TYR A 67 12.50 9.22 1.84
N LYS A 68 12.04 8.57 0.77
CA LYS A 68 10.74 8.79 0.14
C LYS A 68 9.56 8.64 1.14
N PHE A 69 9.67 7.71 2.10
CA PHE A 69 8.65 7.50 3.10
C PHE A 69 8.76 8.40 4.34
N LYS A 70 9.94 8.98 4.60
CA LYS A 70 10.22 9.76 5.83
C LYS A 70 9.25 10.94 6.04
N ALA A 71 8.96 11.70 5.00
CA ALA A 71 8.02 12.83 5.06
C ALA A 71 6.60 12.36 5.37
N ARG A 72 6.12 11.29 4.70
CA ARG A 72 4.81 10.68 4.94
C ARG A 72 4.66 10.14 6.36
N ILE A 73 5.71 9.54 6.92
CA ILE A 73 5.74 9.03 8.30
C ILE A 73 5.54 10.19 9.28
N LYS A 74 6.32 11.28 9.15
CA LYS A 74 6.23 12.45 10.05
C LYS A 74 4.88 13.13 9.98
N GLN A 75 4.35 13.30 8.78
CA GLN A 75 3.03 13.89 8.54
C GLN A 75 1.92 13.01 9.15
N ALA A 76 1.95 11.68 8.92
CA ALA A 76 0.95 10.78 9.48
C ALA A 76 0.92 10.79 11.01
N ILE A 77 2.08 10.87 11.68
CA ILE A 77 2.16 10.98 13.16
C ILE A 77 1.45 12.24 13.63
N GLU A 78 1.81 13.39 13.06
CA GLU A 78 1.26 14.68 13.48
C GLU A 78 -0.24 14.79 13.26
N GLU A 79 -0.71 14.44 12.07
CA GLU A 79 -2.12 14.51 11.71
C GLU A 79 -2.99 13.56 12.53
N VAL A 80 -2.52 12.33 12.74
CA VAL A 80 -3.24 11.34 13.51
C VAL A 80 -3.33 11.77 14.98
N LEU A 81 -2.23 12.19 15.60
CA LEU A 81 -2.24 12.55 17.01
C LEU A 81 -3.06 13.80 17.30
N ASN A 82 -2.96 14.84 16.47
CA ASN A 82 -3.83 16.01 16.58
C ASN A 82 -5.30 15.65 16.39
N HIS A 83 -5.64 14.83 15.38
CA HIS A 83 -7.02 14.40 15.16
C HIS A 83 -7.62 13.66 16.36
N PHE A 84 -6.84 12.78 16.98
CA PHE A 84 -7.33 12.01 18.14
C PHE A 84 -7.44 12.85 19.40
N TYR A 85 -6.57 13.84 19.58
CA TYR A 85 -6.71 14.83 20.65
C TYR A 85 -7.99 15.65 20.48
N ASP A 86 -8.23 16.22 19.30
CA ASP A 86 -9.44 17.00 18.99
C ASP A 86 -10.71 16.16 19.14
N LYS A 87 -10.63 14.88 18.73
CA LYS A 87 -11.74 13.93 18.91
C LYS A 87 -12.05 13.71 20.39
N GLY A 88 -11.03 13.47 21.21
CA GLY A 88 -11.19 13.29 22.64
C GLY A 88 -11.79 14.53 23.31
N TYR A 89 -11.26 15.70 23.00
CA TYR A 89 -11.79 16.97 23.50
C TYR A 89 -13.28 17.19 23.17
N LYS A 90 -13.67 16.88 21.91
CA LYS A 90 -15.06 17.05 21.45
C LYS A 90 -16.02 15.97 21.98
N SER A 91 -15.53 14.76 22.26
CA SER A 91 -16.39 13.63 22.67
C SER A 91 -16.87 13.74 24.11
N THR A 92 -16.21 14.53 24.94
CA THR A 92 -16.50 14.69 26.36
C THR A 92 -17.74 15.59 26.63
N VAL A 93 -18.35 16.16 25.57
CA VAL A 93 -19.47 17.13 25.68
C VAL A 93 -20.86 16.46 25.71
N ASN A 94 -20.97 15.13 25.59
CA ASN A 94 -22.27 14.45 25.65
C ASN A 94 -22.78 14.32 27.09
N VAL A 95 -23.23 15.42 27.65
CA VAL A 95 -24.14 15.43 28.78
C VAL A 95 -25.49 14.88 28.27
N PRO A 96 -26.15 13.94 28.95
CA PRO A 96 -27.48 13.48 28.59
C PRO A 96 -28.44 14.67 28.47
N LYS A 97 -29.06 14.82 27.30
CA LYS A 97 -30.08 15.88 27.06
C LYS A 97 -31.46 15.53 27.60
N ASP A 98 -31.58 14.55 28.46
CA ASP A 98 -32.84 14.16 29.04
C ASP A 98 -33.08 14.88 30.38
N GLY A 99 -33.77 15.97 30.28
CA GLY A 99 -34.83 16.48 31.08
C GLY A 99 -34.78 16.41 32.60
N ASP A 100 -33.64 16.76 33.25
CA ASP A 100 -33.77 17.35 34.60
C ASP A 100 -32.62 18.33 34.87
N ASN A 101 -32.99 19.61 34.98
CA ASN A 101 -32.11 20.75 35.01
C ASN A 101 -31.40 20.98 36.37
N THR A 102 -31.12 19.95 37.15
CA THR A 102 -30.67 20.14 38.54
C THR A 102 -29.26 19.64 38.86
N ALA A 103 -28.49 19.10 37.93
CA ALA A 103 -27.18 18.53 38.21
C ALA A 103 -26.02 18.91 37.29
N ALA A 104 -26.14 19.96 36.50
CA ALA A 104 -24.94 20.61 35.97
C ALA A 104 -24.40 21.54 37.10
N PRO A 105 -23.21 21.31 37.63
CA PRO A 105 -22.64 22.31 38.51
C PRO A 105 -22.46 23.59 37.67
N ASN A 106 -23.15 24.66 38.06
CA ASN A 106 -22.91 26.04 37.65
C ASN A 106 -21.53 26.48 38.14
N GLN A 107 -20.48 25.74 37.85
CA GLN A 107 -19.11 26.20 38.03
C GLN A 107 -18.73 26.93 36.76
N ARG A 108 -18.65 28.30 36.85
CA ARG A 108 -17.93 29.09 35.89
C ARG A 108 -16.58 28.43 35.68
N PRO A 109 -16.11 28.30 34.42
CA PRO A 109 -14.74 27.84 34.18
C PRO A 109 -13.82 28.68 35.06
N PRO A 110 -12.87 28.06 35.78
CA PRO A 110 -11.92 28.82 36.56
C PRO A 110 -11.26 29.83 35.65
N GLU A 111 -11.19 31.10 36.09
CA GLU A 111 -10.49 32.17 35.41
C GLU A 111 -9.12 31.66 34.98
N GLU A 112 -8.75 31.91 33.72
CA GLU A 112 -7.49 31.59 33.02
C GLU A 112 -6.40 30.94 33.91
N THR A 113 -6.57 29.69 34.25
CA THR A 113 -5.54 28.96 34.98
C THR A 113 -4.52 28.39 34.01
N GLN A 114 -3.24 28.40 34.38
CA GLN A 114 -2.09 27.84 33.64
C GLN A 114 -2.27 26.41 33.11
N PHE A 115 -3.35 25.73 33.48
CA PHE A 115 -3.68 24.34 33.13
C PHE A 115 -4.25 24.16 31.72
N PHE A 116 -4.93 25.14 31.11
CA PHE A 116 -5.53 25.02 29.77
C PHE A 116 -4.52 24.69 28.67
N GLY A 117 -3.23 25.06 28.85
CA GLY A 117 -2.16 24.72 27.91
C GLY A 117 -1.39 23.43 28.24
N ALA A 118 -1.60 22.85 29.43
CA ALA A 118 -0.76 21.73 29.91
C ALA A 118 -0.91 20.48 29.02
N ASN A 119 -2.14 20.10 28.70
CA ASN A 119 -2.41 18.93 27.86
C ASN A 119 -1.99 19.14 26.41
N LYS A 120 -2.07 20.38 25.89
CA LYS A 120 -1.54 20.70 24.56
C LYS A 120 -0.02 20.58 24.53
N LYS A 121 0.69 21.07 25.55
CA LYS A 121 2.14 20.87 25.69
C LYS A 121 2.52 19.39 25.79
N LYS A 122 1.75 18.58 26.55
CA LYS A 122 1.94 17.12 26.62
C LYS A 122 1.75 16.47 25.27
N LEU A 123 0.77 16.90 24.46
CA LEU A 123 0.55 16.43 23.08
C LEU A 123 1.74 16.77 22.18
N ASP A 124 2.25 18.02 22.23
CA ASP A 124 3.40 18.45 21.42
C ASP A 124 4.65 17.62 21.74
N VAL A 125 4.89 17.32 23.04
CA VAL A 125 5.97 16.43 23.46
C VAL A 125 5.74 15.02 22.92
N LEU A 126 4.52 14.49 22.97
CA LEU A 126 4.17 13.16 22.45
C LEU A 126 4.43 13.08 20.94
N ILE A 127 4.05 14.10 20.18
CA ILE A 127 4.31 14.21 18.71
C ILE A 127 5.81 14.23 18.46
N LYS A 128 6.56 15.09 19.17
CA LYS A 128 8.01 15.23 19.00
C LYS A 128 8.74 13.94 19.31
N THR A 129 8.41 13.30 20.43
CA THR A 129 9.02 12.02 20.82
C THR A 129 8.70 10.92 19.83
N SER A 130 7.42 10.80 19.41
CA SER A 130 7.03 9.81 18.39
C SER A 130 7.77 10.01 17.07
N LYS A 131 7.91 11.26 16.57
CA LYS A 131 8.69 11.54 15.36
C LYS A 131 10.15 11.11 15.50
N LYS A 132 10.77 11.34 16.66
CA LYS A 132 12.15 10.92 16.94
C LYS A 132 12.28 9.40 16.96
N ASP A 133 11.39 8.70 17.66
CA ASP A 133 11.41 7.23 17.76
C ASP A 133 11.31 6.57 16.37
N PHE A 134 10.53 7.16 15.47
CA PHE A 134 10.41 6.65 14.09
C PHE A 134 11.57 7.08 13.19
N ASP A 135 12.26 8.19 13.44
CA ASP A 135 13.52 8.50 12.76
C ASP A 135 14.59 7.47 13.16
N ASP A 136 14.70 7.12 14.44
CA ASP A 136 15.62 6.10 14.93
C ASP A 136 15.27 4.71 14.36
N ALA A 137 13.98 4.39 14.26
CA ALA A 137 13.49 3.16 13.64
C ALA A 137 13.86 3.08 12.14
N ASN A 138 13.81 4.18 11.38
CA ASN A 138 14.22 4.23 9.98
C ASN A 138 15.72 3.95 9.81
N HIS A 139 16.57 4.44 10.72
CA HIS A 139 17.99 4.08 10.74
C HIS A 139 18.23 2.59 11.04
N ALA A 140 17.41 1.99 11.90
CA ALA A 140 17.46 0.56 12.16
C ALA A 140 17.03 -0.27 10.93
N VAL A 141 16.02 0.19 10.18
CA VAL A 141 15.61 -0.42 8.90
C VAL A 141 16.76 -0.40 7.90
N TYR A 142 17.42 0.74 7.71
CA TYR A 142 18.54 0.88 6.78
C TYR A 142 19.68 -0.10 7.10
N ARG A 143 20.12 -0.14 8.36
CA ARG A 143 21.18 -1.07 8.82
C ARG A 143 20.75 -2.52 8.62
N LYS A 144 19.50 -2.86 8.95
CA LYS A 144 19.00 -4.23 8.78
C LYS A 144 19.01 -4.68 7.31
N MET A 145 18.69 -3.81 6.37
CA MET A 145 18.72 -4.13 4.95
C MET A 145 20.13 -4.36 4.43
N ASP A 146 21.11 -3.58 4.88
CA ASP A 146 22.53 -3.80 4.57
C ASP A 146 23.03 -5.15 5.12
N ASP A 147 22.74 -5.44 6.39
CA ASP A 147 23.08 -6.72 7.01
C ASP A 147 22.47 -7.92 6.27
N ILE A 148 21.19 -7.82 5.87
CA ILE A 148 20.50 -8.88 5.13
C ILE A 148 21.17 -9.13 3.78
N TYR A 149 21.54 -8.08 3.05
CA TYR A 149 22.19 -8.21 1.76
C TYR A 149 23.52 -8.95 1.90
N ARG A 150 24.35 -8.54 2.85
CA ARG A 150 25.65 -9.20 3.15
C ARG A 150 25.46 -10.65 3.60
N GLN A 151 24.57 -10.88 4.55
CA GLN A 151 24.26 -12.24 5.07
C GLN A 151 23.72 -13.16 3.96
N THR A 152 22.90 -12.64 3.05
CA THR A 152 22.39 -13.42 1.93
C THR A 152 23.52 -13.85 1.01
N ILE A 153 24.48 -12.98 0.72
CA ILE A 153 25.66 -13.34 -0.08
C ILE A 153 26.43 -14.48 0.60
N PHE A 154 26.80 -14.34 1.88
CA PHE A 154 27.58 -15.36 2.60
C PHE A 154 26.83 -16.68 2.78
N LYS A 155 25.55 -16.62 3.14
CA LYS A 155 24.73 -17.84 3.28
C LYS A 155 24.51 -18.55 1.94
N THR A 156 24.43 -17.82 0.83
CA THR A 156 24.35 -18.40 -0.52
C THR A 156 25.60 -19.17 -0.88
N GLU A 157 26.78 -18.66 -0.55
CA GLU A 157 28.06 -19.36 -0.71
C GLU A 157 28.04 -20.73 -0.03
N PHE A 158 27.64 -20.77 1.24
CA PHE A 158 27.55 -22.00 2.00
C PHE A 158 26.58 -23.01 1.37
N GLN A 159 25.44 -22.56 0.83
CA GLN A 159 24.47 -23.43 0.16
C GLN A 159 24.97 -23.95 -1.19
N LEU A 160 25.73 -23.16 -1.93
CA LEU A 160 26.32 -23.58 -3.21
C LEU A 160 27.50 -24.54 -3.04
N SER A 161 28.35 -24.32 -2.04
CA SER A 161 29.49 -25.21 -1.75
C SER A 161 29.06 -26.62 -1.35
N SER A 162 27.81 -26.79 -0.89
CA SER A 162 27.22 -28.11 -0.65
C SER A 162 26.82 -28.86 -1.92
N GLY A 163 26.90 -28.22 -3.10
CA GLY A 163 26.73 -28.85 -4.43
C GLY A 163 25.30 -29.25 -4.81
N ALA A 164 24.31 -29.01 -3.94
CA ALA A 164 22.96 -29.56 -4.10
C ALA A 164 21.92 -28.60 -4.69
N LEU A 165 22.24 -27.30 -4.84
CA LEU A 165 21.24 -26.27 -5.17
C LEU A 165 21.65 -25.40 -6.35
N SER A 166 20.69 -25.01 -7.18
CA SER A 166 20.87 -23.92 -8.15
C SER A 166 21.03 -22.58 -7.42
N LEU A 167 21.65 -21.59 -8.09
CA LEU A 167 21.87 -20.26 -7.51
C LEU A 167 20.55 -19.63 -7.00
N GLY A 168 19.45 -19.71 -7.76
CA GLY A 168 18.15 -19.20 -7.34
C GLY A 168 17.64 -19.86 -6.06
N LYS A 169 17.75 -21.20 -5.96
CA LYS A 169 17.36 -21.96 -4.75
C LYS A 169 18.24 -21.64 -3.55
N ALA A 170 19.56 -21.46 -3.78
CA ALA A 170 20.50 -21.07 -2.73
C ALA A 170 20.21 -19.66 -2.18
N ILE A 171 19.91 -18.69 -3.05
CA ILE A 171 19.49 -17.33 -2.66
C ILE A 171 18.18 -17.39 -1.84
N ASP A 172 17.18 -18.12 -2.32
CA ASP A 172 15.90 -18.27 -1.62
C ASP A 172 16.10 -18.86 -0.21
N LYS A 173 16.94 -19.88 -0.10
CA LYS A 173 17.27 -20.50 1.19
C LYS A 173 18.01 -19.54 2.12
N ALA A 174 18.96 -18.78 1.59
CA ALA A 174 19.72 -17.78 2.36
C ALA A 174 18.84 -16.62 2.86
N ALA A 175 17.84 -16.21 2.08
CA ALA A 175 16.92 -15.15 2.41
C ALA A 175 15.68 -15.61 3.22
N GLU A 176 15.46 -16.94 3.39
CA GLU A 176 14.23 -17.50 3.98
C GLU A 176 13.89 -16.89 5.33
N GLU A 177 14.85 -16.80 6.24
CA GLU A 177 14.65 -16.23 7.58
C GLU A 177 14.18 -14.76 7.53
N PHE A 178 14.81 -13.96 6.68
CA PHE A 178 14.41 -12.58 6.49
C PHE A 178 12.99 -12.47 5.92
N LEU A 179 12.66 -13.20 4.87
CA LEU A 179 11.33 -13.16 4.27
C LEU A 179 10.25 -13.66 5.25
N GLU A 180 10.59 -14.58 6.13
CA GLU A 180 9.69 -15.03 7.19
C GLU A 180 9.39 -13.95 8.21
N GLN A 181 10.40 -13.24 8.69
CA GLN A 181 10.29 -12.24 9.75
C GLN A 181 9.97 -10.83 9.22
N GLY A 182 10.31 -10.54 7.96
CA GLY A 182 10.30 -9.22 7.36
C GLY A 182 11.39 -8.32 7.96
N ILE A 183 11.22 -7.01 7.94
CA ILE A 183 12.19 -6.06 8.50
C ILE A 183 12.09 -6.07 10.04
N ASN A 184 12.71 -7.05 10.62
CA ASN A 184 12.73 -7.32 12.06
C ASN A 184 13.92 -6.58 12.69
N CYS A 185 13.76 -5.27 12.94
CA CYS A 185 14.85 -4.38 13.33
C CYS A 185 14.65 -3.68 14.69
N ILE A 186 13.45 -3.75 15.28
CA ILE A 186 13.16 -3.07 16.56
C ILE A 186 13.50 -4.02 17.74
N ALA A 187 14.53 -3.69 18.48
CA ALA A 187 14.96 -4.49 19.64
C ALA A 187 14.11 -4.20 20.86
N TYR A 188 13.47 -5.23 21.41
CA TYR A 188 12.86 -5.19 22.75
C TYR A 188 13.89 -5.66 23.76
N LYS A 189 14.15 -4.82 24.76
CA LYS A 189 15.14 -5.05 25.82
C LYS A 189 14.46 -5.38 27.14
N SER A 190 15.11 -6.21 27.94
CA SER A 190 14.79 -6.41 29.36
C SER A 190 15.21 -5.20 30.18
N LYS A 191 14.87 -5.20 31.49
CA LYS A 191 15.22 -4.09 32.39
C LYS A 191 16.74 -3.90 32.57
N ASP A 192 17.51 -4.96 32.43
CA ASP A 192 18.96 -5.02 32.45
C ASP A 192 19.62 -4.69 31.11
N GLY A 193 18.83 -4.33 30.10
CA GLY A 193 19.31 -3.90 28.76
C GLY A 193 19.56 -5.03 27.77
N ALA A 194 19.42 -6.30 28.16
CA ALA A 194 19.57 -7.43 27.24
C ALA A 194 18.44 -7.47 26.21
N ILE A 195 18.76 -7.80 24.96
CA ILE A 195 17.75 -7.91 23.88
C ILE A 195 16.97 -9.21 24.06
N ILE A 196 15.68 -9.10 24.36
CA ILE A 196 14.76 -10.23 24.52
C ILE A 196 14.32 -10.74 23.14
N ARG A 197 14.00 -9.83 22.22
CA ARG A 197 13.53 -10.15 20.85
C ARG A 197 13.60 -8.95 19.94
N TYR A 198 13.59 -9.22 18.64
CA TYR A 198 13.34 -8.20 17.63
C TYR A 198 11.89 -8.26 17.15
N VAL A 199 11.32 -7.12 16.77
CA VAL A 199 9.95 -6.98 16.26
C VAL A 199 9.99 -6.34 14.88
N ASN A 200 9.09 -6.79 14.02
CA ASN A 200 8.92 -6.22 12.69
C ASN A 200 8.49 -4.76 12.77
N ILE A 201 9.07 -3.91 11.92
CA ILE A 201 8.85 -2.46 11.93
C ILE A 201 7.39 -2.08 11.71
N ALA A 202 6.65 -2.76 10.84
CA ALA A 202 5.24 -2.46 10.60
C ALA A 202 4.35 -2.86 11.79
N ASP A 203 4.65 -3.97 12.48
CA ASP A 203 3.95 -4.38 13.71
C ASP A 203 4.26 -3.42 14.85
N TYR A 204 5.51 -2.93 14.97
CA TYR A 204 5.89 -1.89 15.92
C TYR A 204 5.15 -0.58 15.64
N ALA A 205 5.10 -0.14 14.38
CA ALA A 205 4.41 1.07 13.98
C ALA A 205 2.91 1.02 14.28
N GLU A 206 2.26 -0.15 14.08
CA GLU A 206 0.86 -0.34 14.47
C GLU A 206 0.67 -0.17 15.97
N MET A 207 1.51 -0.80 16.76
CA MET A 207 1.44 -0.73 18.23
C MET A 207 1.69 0.69 18.74
N ALA A 208 2.76 1.32 18.27
CA ALA A 208 3.21 2.62 18.75
C ALA A 208 2.20 3.73 18.42
N LEU A 209 1.75 3.83 17.16
CA LEU A 209 0.79 4.88 16.78
C LEU A 209 -0.58 4.68 17.44
N ARG A 210 -1.06 3.44 17.57
CA ARG A 210 -2.31 3.18 18.29
C ARG A 210 -2.23 3.60 19.75
N THR A 211 -1.13 3.28 20.42
CA THR A 211 -0.91 3.67 21.82
C THR A 211 -0.82 5.18 21.96
N ALA A 212 -0.08 5.85 21.06
CA ALA A 212 0.04 7.31 21.04
C ALA A 212 -1.31 7.99 20.73
N SER A 213 -2.08 7.48 19.75
CA SER A 213 -3.42 7.99 19.43
C SER A 213 -4.39 7.87 20.60
N HIS A 214 -4.35 6.73 21.31
CA HIS A 214 -5.16 6.54 22.50
C HIS A 214 -4.79 7.55 23.62
N ARG A 215 -3.49 7.74 23.85
CA ARG A 215 -3.01 8.78 24.81
C ARG A 215 -3.42 10.18 24.38
N ALA A 216 -3.35 10.51 23.09
CA ALA A 216 -3.80 11.80 22.57
C ALA A 216 -5.30 12.02 22.81
N THR A 217 -6.15 10.98 22.63
CA THR A 217 -7.58 11.03 22.95
C THR A 217 -7.79 11.33 24.43
N LEU A 218 -7.12 10.59 25.32
CA LEU A 218 -7.26 10.77 26.77
C LEU A 218 -6.78 12.16 27.23
N LEU A 219 -5.73 12.73 26.62
CA LEU A 219 -5.28 14.10 26.85
C LEU A 219 -6.34 15.14 26.44
N GLY A 220 -7.00 14.92 25.28
CA GLY A 220 -8.09 15.79 24.84
C GLY A 220 -9.31 15.71 25.76
N GLU A 221 -9.71 14.50 26.18
CA GLU A 221 -10.78 14.28 27.15
C GLU A 221 -10.45 14.90 28.51
N GLY A 222 -9.20 14.75 28.98
CA GLY A 222 -8.72 15.35 30.21
C GLY A 222 -8.75 16.89 30.20
N ALA A 223 -8.33 17.50 29.08
CA ALA A 223 -8.42 18.94 28.90
C ALA A 223 -9.86 19.45 29.01
N LYS A 224 -10.82 18.69 28.45
CA LYS A 224 -12.25 19.05 28.56
C LYS A 224 -12.79 18.83 29.98
N ARG A 225 -12.33 17.79 30.69
CA ARG A 225 -12.69 17.58 32.10
C ARG A 225 -12.16 18.68 33.02
N ASP A 226 -10.96 19.21 32.75
CA ASP A 226 -10.43 20.39 33.45
C ASP A 226 -11.36 21.61 33.30
N GLU A 227 -11.83 21.87 32.07
CA GLU A 227 -12.78 22.98 31.82
C GLU A 227 -14.13 22.79 32.56
N LEU A 228 -14.57 21.54 32.72
CA LEU A 228 -15.81 21.22 33.40
C LEU A 228 -15.68 21.09 34.92
N GLY A 229 -14.46 21.08 35.46
CA GLY A 229 -14.20 20.83 36.89
C GLY A 229 -14.60 19.44 37.35
N VAL A 230 -14.66 18.45 36.44
CA VAL A 230 -15.06 17.07 36.74
C VAL A 230 -13.92 16.11 36.46
N HIS A 231 -13.38 15.48 37.51
CA HIS A 231 -12.19 14.64 37.41
C HIS A 231 -12.44 13.16 37.77
N LEU A 232 -13.71 12.75 37.88
CA LEU A 232 -14.06 11.34 38.04
C LEU A 232 -14.25 10.68 36.66
N VAL A 233 -13.66 9.49 36.52
CA VAL A 233 -13.77 8.67 35.30
C VAL A 233 -14.07 7.23 35.67
N PHE A 234 -14.74 6.51 34.78
CA PHE A 234 -14.85 5.06 34.90
C PHE A 234 -14.20 4.35 33.73
N VAL A 235 -13.68 3.15 34.01
CA VAL A 235 -13.01 2.31 33.03
C VAL A 235 -14.04 1.51 32.23
N SER A 236 -13.99 1.57 30.90
CA SER A 236 -14.88 0.79 30.04
C SER A 236 -14.75 -0.72 30.28
N ALA A 237 -15.84 -1.48 30.10
CA ALA A 237 -15.85 -2.93 30.17
C ALA A 237 -15.86 -3.55 28.77
N HIS A 238 -15.09 -4.62 28.57
CA HIS A 238 -14.98 -5.35 27.31
C HIS A 238 -15.07 -6.84 27.52
N ALA A 239 -15.75 -7.53 26.61
CA ALA A 239 -15.84 -8.98 26.59
C ALA A 239 -14.53 -9.70 26.19
N ASN A 240 -13.44 -8.97 25.91
CA ASN A 240 -12.12 -9.50 25.55
C ASN A 240 -11.00 -8.73 26.24
N SER A 241 -10.96 -8.75 27.57
CA SER A 241 -9.98 -8.05 28.39
C SER A 241 -8.80 -8.94 28.79
N CYS A 242 -7.60 -8.34 28.86
CA CYS A 242 -6.42 -9.02 29.39
C CYS A 242 -6.39 -9.03 30.91
N LYS A 243 -5.56 -9.91 31.50
CA LYS A 243 -5.41 -10.05 32.96
C LYS A 243 -5.06 -8.76 33.71
N LEU A 244 -4.32 -7.83 33.07
CA LEU A 244 -3.91 -6.57 33.71
C LEU A 244 -5.05 -5.56 33.83
N CYS A 245 -5.95 -5.53 32.84
CA CYS A 245 -7.03 -4.57 32.80
C CYS A 245 -8.33 -5.08 33.43
N LEU A 246 -8.49 -6.40 33.49
CA LEU A 246 -9.71 -7.04 34.00
C LEU A 246 -10.14 -6.53 35.37
N PRO A 247 -9.23 -6.38 36.37
CA PRO A 247 -9.59 -5.91 37.73
C PRO A 247 -10.11 -4.47 37.78
N TRP A 248 -9.89 -3.69 36.69
CA TRP A 248 -10.22 -2.26 36.66
C TRP A 248 -11.51 -1.96 35.88
N GLN A 249 -12.07 -2.92 35.18
CA GLN A 249 -13.29 -2.71 34.37
C GLN A 249 -14.47 -2.25 35.27
N GLY A 250 -15.17 -1.22 34.82
CA GLY A 250 -16.30 -0.67 35.53
C GLY A 250 -15.96 0.13 36.80
N LYS A 251 -14.70 0.14 37.25
CA LYS A 251 -14.32 0.93 38.41
C LYS A 251 -14.26 2.43 38.11
N VAL A 252 -14.72 3.23 39.06
CA VAL A 252 -14.57 4.68 39.05
C VAL A 252 -13.23 5.05 39.67
N LEU A 253 -12.52 5.97 39.03
CA LEU A 253 -11.18 6.44 39.40
C LEU A 253 -11.15 7.97 39.39
N ILE A 254 -10.26 8.57 40.18
CA ILE A 254 -9.93 10.00 40.12
C ILE A 254 -8.86 10.16 39.03
N ASP A 255 -9.12 10.96 38.03
CA ASP A 255 -8.18 11.23 36.93
C ASP A 255 -7.15 12.27 37.35
N ASP A 256 -6.05 11.84 37.90
CA ASP A 256 -4.87 12.61 38.28
C ASP A 256 -3.76 12.57 37.21
N VAL A 257 -4.05 12.05 36.00
CA VAL A 257 -3.06 11.85 34.95
C VAL A 257 -3.35 12.68 33.69
N PHE A 258 -4.58 12.63 33.22
CA PHE A 258 -5.02 13.35 32.02
C PHE A 258 -5.80 14.61 32.35
N SER A 259 -6.41 14.72 33.53
CA SER A 259 -6.93 15.96 34.09
C SER A 259 -6.15 16.38 35.34
N HIS A 260 -6.45 17.59 35.88
CA HIS A 260 -5.66 18.21 36.94
C HIS A 260 -6.57 18.59 38.11
N PRO A 261 -7.07 17.58 38.90
CA PRO A 261 -7.87 17.87 40.08
C PRO A 261 -7.07 18.64 41.13
N SER A 262 -7.73 19.53 41.90
CA SER A 262 -7.12 20.18 43.04
C SER A 262 -6.94 19.17 44.22
N ASP A 263 -6.04 19.50 45.11
CA ASP A 263 -5.81 18.67 46.32
C ASP A 263 -7.10 18.49 47.14
N GLU A 264 -7.94 19.51 47.21
CA GLU A 264 -9.26 19.48 47.86
C GLU A 264 -10.22 18.50 47.14
N TYR A 265 -10.20 18.48 45.79
CA TYR A 265 -10.99 17.53 45.03
C TYR A 265 -10.54 16.09 45.30
N ILE A 266 -9.24 15.86 45.29
CA ILE A 266 -8.66 14.54 45.64
C ILE A 266 -9.05 14.13 47.07
N ALA A 267 -8.90 15.03 48.05
CA ALA A 267 -9.24 14.76 49.44
C ALA A 267 -10.71 14.42 49.64
N LYS A 268 -11.63 15.10 48.92
CA LYS A 268 -13.08 14.84 48.94
C LYS A 268 -13.43 13.40 48.56
N TYR A 269 -12.74 12.83 47.59
CA TYR A 269 -13.03 11.50 47.06
C TYR A 269 -12.06 10.40 47.54
N LYS A 270 -11.03 10.74 48.30
CA LYS A 270 -10.06 9.83 48.87
C LYS A 270 -10.75 8.80 49.77
N GLY A 271 -10.44 7.52 49.58
CA GLY A 271 -11.09 6.42 50.30
C GLY A 271 -12.36 5.89 49.66
N LYS A 272 -13.00 6.64 48.76
CA LYS A 272 -14.13 6.18 47.92
C LYS A 272 -13.65 5.67 46.57
N TYR A 273 -12.74 6.39 45.92
CA TYR A 273 -12.20 6.05 44.63
C TYR A 273 -10.68 6.09 44.62
N GLU A 274 -10.05 5.19 43.86
CA GLU A 274 -8.60 5.15 43.69
C GLU A 274 -8.14 6.16 42.64
N LEU A 275 -6.85 6.53 42.66
CA LEU A 275 -6.22 7.39 41.67
C LEU A 275 -5.98 6.60 40.36
N LEU A 276 -6.19 7.23 39.25
CA LEU A 276 -5.89 6.65 37.93
C LEU A 276 -4.40 6.32 37.78
N SER A 277 -3.50 7.15 38.35
CA SER A 277 -2.06 6.91 38.36
C SER A 277 -1.69 5.57 39.04
N VAL A 278 -2.41 5.16 40.09
CA VAL A 278 -2.24 3.86 40.77
C VAL A 278 -2.66 2.73 39.83
N ALA A 279 -3.83 2.85 39.20
CA ALA A 279 -4.33 1.85 38.27
C ALA A 279 -3.38 1.66 37.05
N ILE A 280 -2.80 2.75 36.53
CA ILE A 280 -1.81 2.70 35.44
C ILE A 280 -0.52 2.00 35.90
N LYS A 281 -0.03 2.28 37.08
CA LYS A 281 1.13 1.57 37.64
C LYS A 281 0.87 0.07 37.81
N ALA A 282 -0.37 -0.32 38.11
CA ALA A 282 -0.81 -1.71 38.19
C ALA A 282 -1.06 -2.37 36.82
N GLY A 283 -0.91 -1.63 35.72
CA GLY A 283 -0.95 -2.15 34.36
C GLY A 283 -2.17 -1.76 33.52
N LEU A 284 -3.08 -0.93 34.04
CA LEU A 284 -4.15 -0.36 33.22
C LEU A 284 -3.55 0.55 32.13
N LEU A 285 -4.20 0.65 30.97
CA LEU A 285 -3.79 1.47 29.82
C LEU A 285 -2.38 1.14 29.30
N HIS A 286 -1.95 -0.12 29.43
CA HIS A 286 -0.68 -0.61 28.86
C HIS A 286 -0.65 -0.48 27.31
N PRO A 287 0.51 -0.61 26.64
CA PRO A 287 0.59 -0.63 25.19
C PRO A 287 -0.40 -1.62 24.56
N ASN A 288 -1.13 -1.19 23.54
CA ASN A 288 -2.24 -1.92 22.90
C ASN A 288 -3.52 -2.10 23.75
N CYS A 289 -3.61 -1.50 24.90
CA CYS A 289 -4.85 -1.48 25.67
C CYS A 289 -6.00 -0.87 24.85
N ARG A 290 -7.24 -1.38 25.06
CA ARG A 290 -8.44 -0.90 24.38
C ARG A 290 -9.43 -0.21 25.29
N HIS A 291 -9.17 -0.24 26.60
CA HIS A 291 -10.03 0.40 27.57
C HIS A 291 -10.00 1.92 27.39
N THR A 292 -11.16 2.53 27.44
CA THR A 292 -11.36 3.97 27.43
C THR A 292 -11.77 4.44 28.82
N LEU A 293 -11.60 5.72 29.08
CA LEU A 293 -12.04 6.38 30.31
C LEU A 293 -13.22 7.27 29.94
N ALA A 294 -14.40 7.01 30.50
CA ALA A 294 -15.55 7.89 30.31
C ALA A 294 -15.75 8.74 31.57
N THR A 295 -16.16 10.00 31.40
CA THR A 295 -16.44 10.90 32.52
C THR A 295 -17.57 10.34 33.37
N TYR A 296 -17.38 10.33 34.69
CA TYR A 296 -18.36 9.83 35.65
C TYR A 296 -19.02 10.97 36.39
N PHE A 297 -20.34 11.04 36.33
CA PHE A 297 -21.17 11.95 37.11
C PHE A 297 -21.87 11.16 38.22
N GLU A 298 -21.57 11.48 39.46
CA GLU A 298 -22.08 10.79 40.62
C GLU A 298 -23.61 10.89 40.69
N GLY A 299 -24.30 9.76 40.86
CA GLY A 299 -25.75 9.68 40.86
C GLY A 299 -26.46 9.71 39.50
N VAL A 300 -25.73 10.01 38.40
CA VAL A 300 -26.28 10.13 37.03
C VAL A 300 -25.75 9.03 36.11
N THR A 301 -24.43 8.79 36.14
CA THR A 301 -23.79 7.83 35.25
C THR A 301 -24.07 6.40 35.65
N ARG A 302 -24.65 5.61 34.73
CA ARG A 302 -24.76 4.15 34.92
C ARG A 302 -23.44 3.48 34.58
N LEU A 303 -22.90 2.70 35.50
CA LEU A 303 -21.70 1.92 35.25
C LEU A 303 -22.01 0.67 34.42
N PRO A 304 -21.09 0.23 33.55
CA PRO A 304 -21.26 -1.00 32.81
C PRO A 304 -21.31 -2.20 33.75
N GLU A 305 -22.13 -3.20 33.39
CA GLU A 305 -22.16 -4.45 34.14
C GLU A 305 -20.82 -5.18 34.08
N PRO A 306 -20.42 -5.85 35.17
CA PRO A 306 -19.22 -6.68 35.19
C PRO A 306 -19.28 -7.76 34.12
N GLN A 307 -18.19 -7.95 33.41
CA GLN A 307 -18.05 -9.01 32.40
C GLN A 307 -17.63 -10.32 33.08
N ASP A 308 -18.07 -11.45 32.50
CA ASP A 308 -17.58 -12.77 32.92
C ASP A 308 -16.07 -12.87 32.67
N GLU A 309 -15.29 -13.03 33.72
CA GLU A 309 -13.82 -13.02 33.65
C GLU A 309 -13.25 -14.17 32.81
N LYS A 310 -13.83 -15.39 32.93
CA LYS A 310 -13.38 -16.56 32.17
C LYS A 310 -13.63 -16.35 30.70
N LYS A 311 -14.83 -15.91 30.35
CA LYS A 311 -15.23 -15.66 28.95
C LYS A 311 -14.43 -14.51 28.34
N ALA A 312 -14.15 -13.44 29.11
CA ALA A 312 -13.33 -12.32 28.66
C ALA A 312 -11.89 -12.75 28.35
N LEU A 313 -11.29 -13.61 29.18
CA LEU A 313 -9.96 -14.16 28.94
C LEU A 313 -9.93 -15.17 27.78
N GLU A 314 -10.96 -15.99 27.62
CA GLU A 314 -11.10 -16.90 26.48
C GLU A 314 -11.18 -16.12 25.18
N ASN A 315 -12.05 -15.12 25.09
CA ASN A 315 -12.17 -14.24 23.93
C ASN A 315 -10.85 -13.51 23.63
N TYR A 316 -10.13 -13.05 24.64
CA TYR A 316 -8.81 -12.45 24.48
C TYR A 316 -7.82 -13.45 23.85
N ASN A 317 -7.77 -14.68 24.34
CA ASN A 317 -6.88 -15.73 23.82
C ASN A 317 -7.22 -16.07 22.36
N ASN A 318 -8.49 -16.20 22.03
CA ASN A 318 -8.96 -16.45 20.66
C ASN A 318 -8.60 -15.30 19.73
N GLU A 319 -8.72 -14.05 20.17
CA GLU A 319 -8.24 -12.89 19.40
C GLU A 319 -6.73 -12.93 19.17
N GLN A 320 -5.93 -13.31 20.18
CA GLN A 320 -4.48 -13.47 20.02
C GLN A 320 -4.14 -14.58 19.02
N TYR A 321 -4.93 -15.67 19.01
CA TYR A 321 -4.77 -16.74 18.04
C TYR A 321 -5.12 -16.27 16.60
N GLN A 322 -6.21 -15.54 16.41
CA GLN A 322 -6.52 -14.91 15.11
C GLN A 322 -5.36 -14.04 14.62
N ARG A 323 -4.79 -13.20 15.50
CA ARG A 323 -3.62 -12.37 15.18
C ARG A 323 -2.38 -13.20 14.80
N LYS A 324 -2.20 -14.38 15.42
CA LYS A 324 -1.14 -15.33 15.04
C LYS A 324 -1.34 -15.82 13.60
N LEU A 325 -2.57 -16.17 13.21
CA LEU A 325 -2.92 -16.59 11.85
C LEU A 325 -2.72 -15.45 10.83
N GLU A 326 -3.15 -14.22 11.17
CA GLU A 326 -2.92 -13.03 10.33
C GLU A 326 -1.42 -12.81 10.07
N ARG A 327 -0.57 -12.92 11.09
CA ARG A 327 0.90 -12.85 10.94
C ARG A 327 1.44 -13.99 10.08
N LYS A 328 0.91 -15.21 10.23
CA LYS A 328 1.30 -16.36 9.40
C LYS A 328 1.00 -16.12 7.93
N ILE A 329 -0.17 -15.57 7.60
CA ILE A 329 -0.54 -15.21 6.23
C ILE A 329 0.41 -14.15 5.67
N ARG A 330 0.69 -13.06 6.42
CA ARG A 330 1.66 -12.03 5.99
C ARG A 330 3.06 -12.62 5.74
N LYS A 331 3.55 -13.48 6.64
CA LYS A 331 4.80 -14.22 6.46
C LYS A 331 4.83 -14.98 5.13
N ARG A 332 3.77 -15.74 4.83
CA ARG A 332 3.69 -16.51 3.58
C ARG A 332 3.60 -15.62 2.33
N LYS A 333 2.95 -14.47 2.44
CA LYS A 333 2.91 -13.47 1.36
C LYS A 333 4.29 -12.86 1.10
N ARG A 334 5.05 -12.47 2.15
CA ARG A 334 6.41 -11.95 1.99
C ARG A 334 7.35 -12.97 1.33
N ILE A 335 7.28 -14.23 1.78
CA ILE A 335 8.06 -15.31 1.15
C ILE A 335 7.73 -15.41 -0.34
N LEU A 336 6.45 -15.45 -0.69
CA LEU A 336 6.02 -15.53 -2.10
C LEU A 336 6.55 -14.34 -2.92
N GLU A 337 6.53 -13.13 -2.37
CA GLU A 337 6.99 -11.91 -3.04
C GLU A 337 8.50 -11.89 -3.23
N GLY A 338 9.26 -12.32 -2.22
CA GLY A 338 10.73 -12.30 -2.22
C GLY A 338 11.38 -13.50 -2.91
N THR A 339 10.63 -14.58 -3.20
CA THR A 339 11.17 -15.80 -3.80
C THR A 339 11.60 -15.59 -5.25
N VAL A 340 12.81 -16.03 -5.57
CA VAL A 340 13.49 -15.86 -6.87
C VAL A 340 13.29 -17.06 -7.78
N ASP A 341 13.37 -18.29 -7.24
CA ASP A 341 13.24 -19.54 -7.99
C ASP A 341 11.76 -19.90 -8.23
N GLU A 342 11.40 -20.30 -9.46
CA GLU A 342 10.01 -20.55 -9.84
C GLU A 342 9.39 -21.80 -9.17
N ASP A 343 10.15 -22.85 -8.88
CA ASP A 343 9.63 -24.05 -8.20
C ASP A 343 9.40 -23.75 -6.72
N ASN A 344 10.31 -23.03 -6.10
CA ASN A 344 10.11 -22.51 -4.75
C ASN A 344 8.89 -21.59 -4.69
N ARG A 345 8.65 -20.78 -5.73
CA ARG A 345 7.50 -19.89 -5.84
C ARG A 345 6.17 -20.66 -5.91
N LYS A 346 6.12 -21.78 -6.65
CA LYS A 346 4.96 -22.69 -6.66
C LYS A 346 4.69 -23.26 -5.26
N THR A 347 5.76 -23.68 -4.58
CA THR A 347 5.68 -24.20 -3.20
C THR A 347 5.19 -23.13 -2.22
N ALA A 348 5.70 -21.90 -2.35
CA ALA A 348 5.27 -20.76 -1.52
C ALA A 348 3.78 -20.44 -1.72
N ARG A 349 3.25 -20.47 -2.96
CA ARG A 349 1.81 -20.32 -3.24
C ARG A 349 0.98 -21.40 -2.53
N LYS A 350 1.42 -22.65 -2.57
CA LYS A 350 0.72 -23.76 -1.87
C LYS A 350 0.68 -23.51 -0.35
N ARG A 351 1.81 -23.13 0.24
CA ARG A 351 1.91 -22.81 1.68
C ARG A 351 1.04 -21.61 2.09
N LEU A 352 0.90 -20.61 1.20
CA LEU A 352 0.00 -19.47 1.44
C LEU A 352 -1.46 -19.93 1.47
N ARG A 353 -1.91 -20.75 0.52
CA ARG A 353 -3.28 -21.29 0.50
C ARG A 353 -3.60 -22.09 1.77
N ILE A 354 -2.65 -22.87 2.28
CA ILE A 354 -2.82 -23.61 3.54
C ILE A 354 -3.03 -22.63 4.72
N ALA A 355 -2.21 -21.57 4.81
CA ALA A 355 -2.35 -20.58 5.88
C ALA A 355 -3.70 -19.81 5.80
N GLN A 356 -4.19 -19.53 4.59
CA GLN A 356 -5.49 -18.91 4.37
C GLN A 356 -6.65 -19.85 4.76
N LYS A 357 -6.50 -21.16 4.50
CA LYS A 357 -7.47 -22.16 4.93
C LYS A 357 -7.54 -22.27 6.46
N GLU A 358 -6.40 -22.30 7.15
CA GLU A 358 -6.37 -22.33 8.62
C GLU A 358 -7.12 -21.12 9.24
N MET A 359 -7.03 -19.94 8.61
CA MET A 359 -7.80 -18.77 9.03
C MET A 359 -9.31 -18.97 8.80
N HIS A 360 -9.68 -19.56 7.67
CA HIS A 360 -11.09 -19.88 7.37
C HIS A 360 -11.65 -20.85 8.39
N ASP A 361 -10.94 -21.97 8.64
CA ASP A 361 -11.35 -23.01 9.59
C ASP A 361 -11.47 -22.46 11.03
N PHE A 362 -10.61 -21.50 11.41
CA PHE A 362 -10.73 -20.80 12.69
C PHE A 362 -12.00 -19.95 12.77
N LEU A 363 -12.30 -19.16 11.73
CA LEU A 363 -13.48 -18.28 11.71
C LEU A 363 -14.79 -19.06 11.62
N GLU A 364 -14.79 -20.23 11.01
CA GLU A 364 -15.93 -21.14 11.00
C GLU A 364 -16.25 -21.68 12.40
N LYS A 365 -15.21 -21.98 13.18
CA LYS A 365 -15.35 -22.43 14.59
C LYS A 365 -15.69 -21.29 15.57
N HIS A 366 -15.38 -20.05 15.19
CA HIS A 366 -15.54 -18.87 16.03
C HIS A 366 -16.29 -17.76 15.28
N PRO A 367 -17.62 -17.91 15.05
CA PRO A 367 -18.42 -16.98 14.24
C PRO A 367 -18.54 -15.58 14.84
N GLU A 368 -18.20 -15.43 16.14
CA GLU A 368 -18.11 -14.14 16.83
C GLU A 368 -16.94 -13.27 16.34
N PHE A 369 -15.92 -13.87 15.67
CA PHE A 369 -14.79 -13.17 15.09
C PHE A 369 -15.00 -12.89 13.59
N LYS A 370 -14.58 -11.70 13.16
CA LYS A 370 -14.62 -11.30 11.73
C LYS A 370 -13.22 -11.26 11.16
N ARG A 371 -13.07 -11.71 9.90
CA ARG A 371 -11.81 -11.62 9.17
C ARG A 371 -11.35 -10.18 9.02
N GLN A 372 -10.11 -9.92 9.37
CA GLN A 372 -9.47 -8.62 9.26
C GLN A 372 -8.49 -8.60 8.08
N SER A 373 -9.01 -8.57 6.84
CA SER A 373 -8.21 -8.65 5.61
C SER A 373 -7.06 -7.64 5.57
N ARG A 374 -7.26 -6.43 6.13
CA ARG A 374 -6.23 -5.41 6.27
C ARG A 374 -4.98 -5.92 7.03
N ARG A 375 -5.17 -6.76 8.06
CA ARG A 375 -4.08 -7.31 8.87
C ARG A 375 -3.33 -8.46 8.18
N GLU A 376 -3.90 -9.02 7.12
CA GLU A 376 -3.28 -10.05 6.30
C GLU A 376 -2.48 -9.48 5.12
N LYS A 377 -2.62 -8.18 4.82
CA LYS A 377 -1.91 -7.53 3.72
C LYS A 377 -0.46 -7.21 4.09
N ILE A 378 0.44 -7.36 3.15
CA ILE A 378 1.87 -6.97 3.25
C ILE A 378 2.13 -5.57 2.71
N TYR A 379 1.14 -4.96 2.05
CA TYR A 379 1.13 -3.57 1.63
C TYR A 379 -0.03 -2.84 2.31
N GLY A 380 0.07 -1.53 2.40
CA GLY A 380 -0.98 -0.72 3.02
C GLY A 380 -2.30 -0.82 2.26
N THR A 381 -3.42 -0.84 3.00
CA THR A 381 -4.76 -0.72 2.41
C THR A 381 -5.00 0.63 1.76
N ASP A 382 -4.18 1.60 2.14
CA ASP A 382 -4.16 2.97 1.63
C ASP A 382 -2.94 3.22 0.73
N SER A 383 -2.16 2.15 0.38
CA SER A 383 -1.31 2.26 -0.78
C SER A 383 -2.26 2.56 -1.91
N LYS A 384 -2.40 3.84 -2.12
CA LYS A 384 -3.12 4.36 -3.24
C LYS A 384 -2.39 3.86 -4.47
N ILE A 385 -2.78 2.69 -4.94
CA ILE A 385 -2.83 2.48 -6.38
C ILE A 385 -3.43 3.76 -6.98
N SER A 386 -4.51 4.30 -6.42
CA SER A 386 -5.13 5.56 -6.82
C SER A 386 -4.26 6.83 -6.70
N SER A 387 -3.22 6.92 -5.86
CA SER A 387 -2.36 8.12 -5.83
C SER A 387 -1.18 8.07 -6.80
N LYS A 388 -0.86 6.89 -7.33
CA LYS A 388 0.07 6.69 -8.44
C LYS A 388 -0.64 6.55 -9.78
N LEU A 389 -1.86 6.04 -9.78
CA LEU A 389 -2.74 5.98 -10.94
C LEU A 389 -3.38 7.36 -11.11
N GLN A 390 -2.76 8.23 -11.89
CA GLN A 390 -3.28 9.58 -12.14
C GLN A 390 -4.62 9.57 -12.91
N ASN A 391 -5.09 8.41 -13.39
CA ASN A 391 -6.19 8.27 -14.34
C ASN A 391 -7.20 7.17 -14.00
N PHE A 392 -7.21 6.63 -12.77
CA PHE A 392 -8.16 5.60 -12.39
C PHE A 392 -9.23 6.14 -11.43
N ASP A 393 -10.50 5.89 -11.74
CA ASP A 393 -11.59 6.05 -10.77
C ASP A 393 -11.56 4.88 -9.77
N GLU A 394 -11.47 5.19 -8.47
CA GLU A 394 -11.46 4.19 -7.38
C GLU A 394 -12.70 3.27 -7.41
N SER A 395 -13.83 3.74 -7.91
CA SER A 395 -15.08 2.96 -7.97
C SER A 395 -15.02 1.85 -9.01
N SER A 396 -14.28 2.05 -10.09
CA SER A 396 -14.14 1.11 -11.21
C SER A 396 -13.22 -0.07 -10.93
N LEU A 397 -12.37 0.02 -9.89
CA LEU A 397 -11.26 -0.92 -9.66
C LEU A 397 -11.52 -1.99 -8.60
N LYS A 398 -12.73 -2.03 -8.01
CA LYS A 398 -13.03 -2.96 -6.91
C LYS A 398 -13.05 -4.43 -7.32
N ASP A 399 -13.28 -4.71 -8.60
CA ASP A 399 -13.54 -6.05 -9.12
C ASP A 399 -12.39 -6.64 -9.95
N ILE A 400 -11.23 -5.97 -10.03
CA ILE A 400 -10.05 -6.47 -10.75
C ILE A 400 -8.97 -7.01 -9.81
N ASP A 401 -8.16 -7.96 -10.30
CA ASP A 401 -6.97 -8.44 -9.58
C ASP A 401 -5.99 -7.28 -9.33
N GLU A 402 -5.69 -7.04 -8.08
CA GLU A 402 -4.83 -5.95 -7.61
C GLU A 402 -3.41 -5.97 -8.25
N ARG A 403 -2.91 -7.17 -8.60
CA ARG A 403 -1.62 -7.34 -9.30
C ARG A 403 -1.71 -6.87 -10.75
N THR A 404 -2.87 -7.05 -11.38
CA THR A 404 -3.14 -6.52 -12.73
C THR A 404 -3.07 -5.01 -12.74
N ILE A 405 -3.69 -4.35 -11.77
CA ILE A 405 -3.62 -2.89 -11.63
C ILE A 405 -2.19 -2.40 -11.47
N LEU A 406 -1.39 -3.07 -10.62
CA LEU A 406 0.02 -2.72 -10.40
C LEU A 406 0.87 -2.89 -11.67
N GLU A 407 0.62 -3.92 -12.46
CA GLU A 407 1.34 -4.13 -13.72
C GLU A 407 0.92 -3.13 -14.80
N VAL A 408 -0.37 -2.78 -14.85
CA VAL A 408 -0.87 -1.71 -15.73
C VAL A 408 -0.26 -0.35 -15.37
N ASP A 409 -0.28 0.02 -14.09
CA ASP A 409 0.33 1.28 -13.61
C ASP A 409 1.83 1.34 -13.93
N LYS A 410 2.53 0.25 -13.71
CA LYS A 410 3.96 0.14 -14.04
C LYS A 410 4.21 0.27 -15.54
N ALA A 411 3.37 -0.33 -16.36
CA ALA A 411 3.48 -0.23 -17.81
C ALA A 411 3.22 1.21 -18.29
N LEU A 412 2.16 1.86 -17.79
CA LEU A 412 1.85 3.26 -18.10
C LEU A 412 2.95 4.21 -17.61
N THR A 413 3.45 4.02 -16.39
CA THR A 413 4.56 4.84 -15.86
C THR A 413 5.77 4.79 -16.77
N LYS A 414 6.15 3.59 -17.23
CA LYS A 414 7.28 3.42 -18.15
C LYS A 414 7.04 4.08 -19.51
N ILE A 415 5.81 3.97 -20.04
CA ILE A 415 5.45 4.62 -21.28
C ILE A 415 5.51 6.15 -21.15
N TYR A 416 5.06 6.70 -20.01
CA TYR A 416 5.12 8.15 -19.76
C TYR A 416 6.54 8.66 -19.44
N GLU A 417 7.45 7.78 -18.97
CA GLU A 417 8.89 8.09 -18.89
C GLU A 417 9.53 8.13 -20.28
N ASP A 418 9.21 7.14 -21.14
CA ASP A 418 9.70 7.06 -22.53
C ASP A 418 9.08 8.15 -23.44
N TYR A 419 7.81 8.50 -23.20
CA TYR A 419 7.00 9.43 -23.99
C TYR A 419 6.23 10.41 -23.09
N PRO A 420 6.88 11.45 -22.53
CA PRO A 420 6.27 12.37 -21.56
C PRO A 420 5.02 13.11 -22.06
N HIS A 421 4.91 13.35 -23.37
CA HIS A 421 3.77 14.00 -24.00
C HIS A 421 2.48 13.17 -23.94
N MET A 422 2.58 11.85 -23.76
CA MET A 422 1.41 10.96 -23.62
C MET A 422 0.73 11.06 -22.26
N LYS A 423 1.38 11.72 -21.29
CA LYS A 423 0.84 11.85 -19.94
C LYS A 423 -0.39 12.75 -19.93
N GLY A 424 -1.53 12.21 -19.48
CA GLY A 424 -2.81 12.93 -19.41
C GLY A 424 -3.73 12.75 -20.63
N ILE A 425 -3.28 12.05 -21.69
CA ILE A 425 -4.12 11.73 -22.85
C ILE A 425 -5.23 10.74 -22.47
N VAL A 426 -4.89 9.68 -21.73
CA VAL A 426 -5.88 8.74 -21.20
C VAL A 426 -6.67 9.43 -20.09
N SER A 427 -7.96 9.68 -20.37
CA SER A 427 -8.86 10.37 -19.44
C SER A 427 -9.30 9.48 -18.27
N GLU A 428 -9.47 8.18 -18.53
CA GLU A 428 -9.91 7.20 -17.53
C GLU A 428 -9.50 5.77 -17.93
N VAL A 429 -9.44 4.88 -16.94
CA VAL A 429 -9.30 3.44 -17.19
C VAL A 429 -10.60 2.77 -16.75
N LYS A 430 -11.23 2.04 -17.66
CA LYS A 430 -12.51 1.35 -17.47
C LYS A 430 -12.31 -0.16 -17.33
N LEU A 431 -13.20 -0.83 -16.61
CA LEU A 431 -13.29 -2.29 -16.62
C LEU A 431 -14.32 -2.76 -17.64
N VAL A 432 -13.93 -3.76 -18.43
CA VAL A 432 -14.80 -4.42 -19.40
C VAL A 432 -14.91 -5.91 -19.14
N GLU A 433 -16.02 -6.52 -19.59
CA GLU A 433 -16.28 -7.96 -19.40
C GLU A 433 -15.76 -8.82 -20.56
N LYS A 434 -15.64 -8.25 -21.74
CA LYS A 434 -15.24 -8.93 -22.97
C LYS A 434 -13.91 -8.39 -23.49
N GLY A 435 -13.19 -9.20 -24.26
CA GLY A 435 -11.88 -8.84 -24.78
C GLY A 435 -10.77 -9.00 -23.75
N THR A 436 -9.60 -8.42 -24.01
CA THR A 436 -8.43 -8.42 -23.11
C THR A 436 -8.17 -7.03 -22.55
N ALA A 437 -7.91 -6.09 -23.43
CA ALA A 437 -7.87 -4.67 -23.23
C ALA A 437 -8.23 -4.01 -24.58
N VAL A 438 -8.64 -2.75 -24.54
CA VAL A 438 -8.91 -1.95 -25.74
C VAL A 438 -8.80 -0.46 -25.42
N ALA A 439 -8.19 0.31 -26.32
CA ALA A 439 -8.24 1.76 -26.28
C ALA A 439 -9.52 2.24 -26.98
N GLU A 440 -10.31 3.07 -26.31
CA GLU A 440 -11.57 3.61 -26.83
C GLU A 440 -11.45 5.13 -26.99
N LEU A 441 -11.88 5.65 -28.13
CA LEU A 441 -12.08 7.07 -28.37
C LEU A 441 -13.58 7.37 -28.36
N ASP A 442 -14.06 8.07 -27.34
CA ASP A 442 -15.42 8.55 -27.24
C ASP A 442 -15.52 9.98 -27.78
N ILE A 443 -16.32 10.17 -28.81
CA ILE A 443 -16.66 11.50 -29.37
C ILE A 443 -18.15 11.70 -29.21
N ASN A 444 -18.56 12.53 -28.26
CA ASN A 444 -19.98 12.80 -28.02
C ASN A 444 -20.19 14.27 -27.57
N ASN A 445 -21.48 14.66 -27.43
CA ASN A 445 -21.87 16.02 -27.04
C ASN A 445 -21.47 16.39 -25.60
N GLN A 446 -21.06 15.43 -24.78
CA GLN A 446 -20.59 15.67 -23.41
C GLN A 446 -19.08 15.90 -23.33
N GLY A 447 -18.36 15.52 -24.39
CA GLY A 447 -16.92 15.74 -24.50
C GLY A 447 -16.21 14.61 -25.24
N ILE A 448 -14.93 14.88 -25.54
CA ILE A 448 -14.02 13.94 -26.19
C ILE A 448 -13.15 13.32 -25.13
N LYS A 449 -13.08 12.00 -25.12
CA LYS A 449 -12.29 11.24 -24.15
C LYS A 449 -11.61 10.05 -24.79
N ILE A 450 -10.40 9.74 -24.34
CA ILE A 450 -9.74 8.47 -24.63
C ILE A 450 -9.67 7.65 -23.34
N SER A 451 -10.21 6.44 -23.40
CA SER A 451 -10.26 5.51 -22.28
C SER A 451 -9.40 4.28 -22.56
N LEU A 452 -8.70 3.79 -21.54
CA LEU A 452 -8.06 2.48 -21.59
C LEU A 452 -8.95 1.46 -20.88
N CYS A 453 -9.56 0.55 -21.64
CA CYS A 453 -10.46 -0.47 -21.12
C CYS A 453 -9.68 -1.76 -20.83
N ILE A 454 -9.85 -2.36 -19.65
CA ILE A 454 -9.15 -3.57 -19.22
C ILE A 454 -10.17 -4.60 -18.75
N ASN A 455 -10.01 -5.85 -19.17
CA ASN A 455 -10.91 -6.91 -18.73
C ASN A 455 -10.78 -7.15 -17.23
N LYS A 456 -11.91 -7.12 -16.51
CA LYS A 456 -11.96 -7.33 -15.05
C LYS A 456 -11.40 -8.69 -14.59
N ASN A 457 -11.42 -9.70 -15.47
CA ASN A 457 -10.89 -11.04 -15.20
C ASN A 457 -9.41 -11.20 -15.63
N LEU A 458 -8.76 -10.12 -16.11
CA LEU A 458 -7.36 -10.17 -16.50
C LEU A 458 -6.48 -10.34 -15.25
N THR A 459 -5.59 -11.32 -15.29
CA THR A 459 -4.56 -11.57 -14.25
C THR A 459 -3.20 -11.64 -14.90
N PRO A 460 -2.09 -11.39 -14.18
CA PRO A 460 -0.75 -11.52 -14.75
C PRO A 460 -0.49 -12.89 -15.40
N GLU A 461 -1.05 -13.95 -14.81
CA GLU A 461 -0.89 -15.32 -15.29
C GLU A 461 -1.62 -15.55 -16.62
N ASN A 462 -2.91 -15.16 -16.72
CA ASN A 462 -3.68 -15.36 -17.95
C ASN A 462 -3.23 -14.39 -19.06
N ALA A 463 -2.81 -13.16 -18.72
CA ALA A 463 -2.20 -12.22 -19.65
C ALA A 463 -0.91 -12.79 -20.26
N SER A 464 -0.04 -13.38 -19.43
CA SER A 464 1.19 -14.02 -19.90
C SER A 464 0.92 -15.23 -20.79
N ALA A 465 -0.06 -16.07 -20.45
CA ALA A 465 -0.46 -17.22 -21.26
C ALA A 465 -1.05 -16.79 -22.61
N LEU A 466 -1.93 -15.78 -22.58
CA LEU A 466 -2.57 -15.23 -23.78
C LEU A 466 -1.54 -14.62 -24.74
N THR A 467 -0.68 -13.72 -24.25
CA THR A 467 0.32 -13.05 -25.09
C THR A 467 1.31 -14.04 -25.71
N LYS A 468 1.73 -15.09 -24.98
CA LYS A 468 2.57 -16.15 -25.52
C LYS A 468 1.87 -16.92 -26.63
N ARG A 469 0.59 -17.27 -26.46
CA ARG A 469 -0.22 -17.95 -27.49
C ARG A 469 -0.37 -17.07 -28.73
N MET A 470 -0.76 -15.82 -28.55
CA MET A 470 -0.95 -14.86 -29.65
C MET A 470 0.37 -14.57 -30.37
N TYR A 471 1.50 -14.52 -29.65
CA TYR A 471 2.81 -14.37 -30.27
C TYR A 471 3.17 -15.59 -31.13
N SER A 472 2.89 -16.81 -30.67
CA SER A 472 3.16 -18.00 -31.44
C SER A 472 2.33 -18.09 -32.74
N GLN A 473 1.06 -17.64 -32.68
CA GLN A 473 0.12 -17.73 -33.81
C GLN A 473 0.23 -16.55 -34.79
N TYR A 474 0.38 -15.32 -34.27
CA TYR A 474 0.26 -14.09 -35.04
C TYR A 474 1.44 -13.13 -34.88
N LYS A 475 2.44 -13.52 -34.09
CA LYS A 475 3.56 -12.64 -33.68
C LYS A 475 3.11 -11.36 -32.96
N TRP A 476 1.88 -11.37 -32.40
CA TRP A 476 1.33 -10.24 -31.64
C TRP A 476 2.16 -9.98 -30.39
N THR A 477 2.43 -8.76 -30.15
CA THR A 477 3.29 -8.18 -29.11
C THR A 477 4.46 -9.05 -28.67
N LYS A 478 5.68 -8.60 -28.91
CA LYS A 478 6.91 -9.33 -28.52
C LYS A 478 7.15 -9.36 -26.99
N LYS A 479 6.44 -8.52 -26.24
CA LYS A 479 6.53 -8.47 -24.79
C LYS A 479 5.39 -9.28 -24.15
N PRO A 480 5.68 -10.36 -23.41
CA PRO A 480 4.64 -11.15 -22.78
C PRO A 480 4.03 -10.44 -21.57
N GLY A 481 2.73 -10.72 -21.30
CA GLY A 481 2.03 -10.24 -20.11
C GLY A 481 1.34 -8.90 -20.27
N ILE A 482 0.95 -8.30 -19.16
CA ILE A 482 0.17 -7.06 -19.11
C ILE A 482 0.93 -5.87 -19.72
N GLU A 483 2.25 -5.80 -19.52
CA GLU A 483 3.08 -4.74 -20.11
C GLU A 483 2.96 -4.69 -21.63
N GLY A 484 2.98 -5.86 -22.31
CA GLY A 484 2.84 -5.93 -23.76
C GLY A 484 1.45 -5.50 -24.24
N ILE A 485 0.41 -5.96 -23.52
CA ILE A 485 -0.98 -5.58 -23.81
C ILE A 485 -1.16 -4.07 -23.68
N VAL A 486 -0.79 -3.49 -22.54
CA VAL A 486 -0.94 -2.06 -22.27
C VAL A 486 -0.17 -1.22 -23.29
N ARG A 487 1.04 -1.64 -23.67
CA ARG A 487 1.83 -0.90 -24.64
C ARG A 487 1.23 -0.93 -26.05
N HIS A 488 0.63 -2.04 -26.43
CA HIS A 488 -0.12 -2.15 -27.69
C HIS A 488 -1.30 -1.17 -27.69
N GLU A 489 -2.12 -1.19 -26.64
CA GLU A 489 -3.27 -0.28 -26.52
C GLU A 489 -2.86 1.20 -26.46
N MET A 490 -1.73 1.50 -25.83
CA MET A 490 -1.19 2.86 -25.83
C MET A 490 -0.71 3.32 -27.21
N GLY A 491 -0.40 2.41 -28.11
CA GLY A 491 -0.21 2.73 -29.52
C GLY A 491 -1.50 3.26 -30.17
N HIS A 492 -2.63 2.61 -29.91
CA HIS A 492 -3.93 3.11 -30.35
C HIS A 492 -4.27 4.47 -29.71
N VAL A 493 -4.00 4.64 -28.42
CA VAL A 493 -4.18 5.92 -27.70
C VAL A 493 -3.42 7.05 -28.40
N LEU A 494 -2.17 6.82 -28.77
CA LEU A 494 -1.36 7.82 -29.48
C LEU A 494 -1.88 8.15 -30.86
N ASN A 495 -2.38 7.15 -31.58
CA ASN A 495 -3.01 7.33 -32.88
C ASN A 495 -4.30 8.15 -32.79
N TYR A 496 -5.12 7.90 -31.76
CA TYR A 496 -6.32 8.68 -31.47
C TYR A 496 -6.00 10.11 -31.04
N ASP A 497 -4.96 10.30 -30.24
CA ASP A 497 -4.52 11.64 -29.83
C ASP A 497 -4.12 12.50 -31.05
N TYR A 498 -3.34 11.95 -31.98
CA TYR A 498 -3.03 12.63 -33.22
C TYR A 498 -4.29 13.01 -33.98
N TYR A 499 -5.28 12.12 -34.09
CA TYR A 499 -6.55 12.39 -34.72
C TYR A 499 -7.30 13.56 -34.05
N VAL A 500 -7.36 13.58 -32.71
CA VAL A 500 -7.99 14.64 -31.92
C VAL A 500 -7.30 15.98 -32.19
N GLN A 501 -5.98 16.02 -32.20
CA GLN A 501 -5.19 17.23 -32.44
C GLN A 501 -5.35 17.73 -33.90
N LYS A 502 -5.28 16.83 -34.86
CA LYS A 502 -5.43 17.15 -36.29
C LYS A 502 -6.80 17.79 -36.62
N ASN A 503 -7.84 17.34 -35.93
CA ASN A 503 -9.19 17.88 -36.13
C ASN A 503 -9.50 19.08 -35.22
N HIS A 504 -8.48 19.63 -34.51
CA HIS A 504 -8.61 20.75 -33.56
C HIS A 504 -9.66 20.49 -32.49
N LEU A 505 -9.81 19.23 -32.06
CA LEU A 505 -10.71 18.82 -31.00
C LEU A 505 -10.05 19.01 -29.63
N GLU A 506 -10.85 19.25 -28.59
CA GLU A 506 -10.36 19.43 -27.23
C GLU A 506 -10.93 18.38 -26.28
N TYR A 507 -10.07 17.76 -25.47
CA TYR A 507 -10.50 16.80 -24.46
C TYR A 507 -11.47 17.43 -23.45
N GLY A 508 -12.52 16.70 -23.11
CA GLY A 508 -13.57 17.14 -22.18
C GLY A 508 -14.51 18.19 -22.74
N LYS A 509 -14.37 18.60 -24.01
CA LYS A 509 -15.28 19.52 -24.69
C LYS A 509 -16.05 18.81 -25.81
N PRO A 510 -17.29 19.24 -26.12
CA PRO A 510 -18.04 18.76 -27.28
C PRO A 510 -17.24 18.99 -28.58
N TYR A 511 -17.51 18.19 -29.60
CA TYR A 511 -16.82 18.28 -30.89
C TYR A 511 -17.22 19.52 -31.75
N GLY A 512 -18.06 20.42 -31.22
CA GLY A 512 -18.45 21.66 -31.89
C GLY A 512 -19.35 21.47 -33.11
N ASP A 513 -19.18 22.35 -34.08
CA ASP A 513 -19.99 22.37 -35.31
C ASP A 513 -19.51 21.42 -36.43
N ILE A 514 -18.51 20.58 -36.16
CA ILE A 514 -17.99 19.61 -37.14
C ILE A 514 -19.02 18.50 -37.31
N PRO A 515 -19.45 18.16 -38.55
CA PRO A 515 -20.38 17.05 -38.76
C PRO A 515 -19.81 15.73 -38.22
N LEU A 516 -20.57 15.03 -37.35
CA LEU A 516 -20.12 13.77 -36.73
C LEU A 516 -19.71 12.73 -37.78
N GLN A 517 -20.44 12.67 -38.90
CA GLN A 517 -20.10 11.76 -40.02
C GLN A 517 -18.71 12.03 -40.58
N LYS A 518 -18.32 13.31 -40.73
CA LYS A 518 -16.97 13.68 -41.18
C LYS A 518 -15.90 13.18 -40.22
N LEU A 519 -16.15 13.31 -38.89
CA LEU A 519 -15.24 12.81 -37.87
C LEU A 519 -15.10 11.29 -37.93
N ILE A 520 -16.19 10.57 -38.14
CA ILE A 520 -16.18 9.11 -38.31
C ILE A 520 -15.40 8.71 -39.57
N ASP A 521 -15.67 9.35 -40.70
CA ASP A 521 -14.99 9.08 -41.97
C ASP A 521 -13.48 9.32 -41.87
N ASP A 522 -13.06 10.40 -41.20
CA ASP A 522 -11.64 10.72 -40.99
C ASP A 522 -10.96 9.72 -40.02
N LEU A 523 -11.68 9.25 -39.02
CA LEU A 523 -11.17 8.22 -38.11
C LEU A 523 -11.01 6.87 -38.82
N GLU A 524 -11.99 6.50 -39.68
CA GLU A 524 -11.94 5.28 -40.48
C GLU A 524 -10.82 5.30 -41.54
N LYS A 525 -10.48 6.45 -42.10
CA LYS A 525 -9.33 6.59 -43.03
C LYS A 525 -8.00 6.35 -42.34
N ASN A 526 -7.89 6.71 -41.07
CA ASN A 526 -6.68 6.60 -40.24
C ASN A 526 -5.41 7.00 -41.02
N GLU A 527 -5.39 8.24 -41.51
CA GLU A 527 -4.38 8.76 -42.43
C GLU A 527 -2.96 8.63 -41.88
N LEU A 528 -2.75 8.95 -40.57
CA LEU A 528 -1.44 8.84 -39.95
C LEU A 528 -0.88 7.42 -40.03
N ALA A 529 -1.67 6.42 -39.60
CA ALA A 529 -1.22 5.03 -39.63
C ALA A 529 -0.95 4.53 -41.05
N THR A 530 -1.79 4.98 -42.01
CA THR A 530 -1.65 4.63 -43.43
C THR A 530 -0.41 5.25 -44.04
N GLU A 531 -0.13 6.53 -43.80
CA GLU A 531 1.07 7.20 -44.27
C GLU A 531 2.34 6.65 -43.66
N LEU A 532 2.35 6.43 -42.32
CA LEU A 532 3.51 5.87 -41.64
C LEU A 532 3.82 4.44 -42.08
N ARG A 533 2.81 3.62 -42.33
CA ARG A 533 2.99 2.29 -42.94
C ARG A 533 3.69 2.39 -44.29
N LYS A 534 3.14 3.19 -45.18
CA LYS A 534 3.67 3.39 -46.56
C LYS A 534 5.10 3.92 -46.54
N GLU A 535 5.37 4.96 -45.78
CA GLU A 535 6.68 5.59 -45.71
C GLU A 535 7.73 4.71 -45.02
N THR A 536 7.33 3.98 -43.96
CA THR A 536 8.21 3.02 -43.29
C THR A 536 8.67 1.93 -44.26
N LEU A 537 7.75 1.29 -44.96
CA LEU A 537 8.10 0.22 -45.92
C LEU A 537 8.93 0.77 -47.10
N LYS A 538 8.63 1.98 -47.56
CA LYS A 538 9.42 2.66 -48.60
C LYS A 538 10.86 2.93 -48.14
N ARG A 539 11.08 3.44 -46.89
CA ARG A 539 12.44 3.64 -46.34
C ARG A 539 13.18 2.33 -46.13
N LEU A 540 12.47 1.23 -45.89
CA LEU A 540 13.04 -0.12 -45.83
C LEU A 540 13.34 -0.71 -47.24
N GLY A 541 13.03 0.01 -48.32
CA GLY A 541 13.26 -0.44 -49.67
C GLY A 541 12.35 -1.57 -50.15
N VAL A 542 11.16 -1.72 -49.55
CA VAL A 542 10.22 -2.80 -49.85
C VAL A 542 8.83 -2.25 -50.26
N ALA A 543 8.08 -3.04 -51.04
CA ALA A 543 6.73 -2.68 -51.45
C ALA A 543 5.75 -2.68 -50.25
N ASP A 544 4.75 -1.78 -50.28
CA ASP A 544 3.68 -1.74 -49.28
C ASP A 544 2.70 -2.88 -49.53
N THR A 545 3.01 -4.04 -48.96
CA THR A 545 2.18 -5.24 -48.98
C THR A 545 1.97 -5.80 -47.59
N ASP A 546 0.88 -6.53 -47.36
CA ASP A 546 0.57 -7.18 -46.09
C ASP A 546 1.61 -8.26 -45.73
N GLU A 547 2.26 -8.88 -46.74
CA GLU A 547 3.35 -9.83 -46.53
C GLU A 547 4.58 -9.13 -45.91
N ASN A 548 4.94 -7.96 -46.43
CA ASN A 548 6.05 -7.17 -45.92
C ASN A 548 5.74 -6.64 -44.52
N VAL A 549 4.51 -6.19 -44.23
CA VAL A 549 4.09 -5.83 -42.88
C VAL A 549 4.24 -7.01 -41.92
N ALA A 550 3.76 -8.19 -42.32
CA ALA A 550 3.90 -9.40 -41.47
C ALA A 550 5.35 -9.83 -41.26
N LYS A 551 6.23 -9.61 -42.26
CA LYS A 551 7.65 -9.93 -42.19
C LYS A 551 8.43 -9.02 -41.24
N TYR A 552 8.23 -7.72 -41.34
CA TYR A 552 9.03 -6.70 -40.63
C TYR A 552 8.47 -6.36 -39.24
N PHE A 553 7.15 -6.53 -39.01
CA PHE A 553 6.49 -6.22 -37.75
C PHE A 553 5.82 -7.47 -37.15
N SER A 554 4.58 -7.78 -37.53
CA SER A 554 3.88 -8.98 -37.08
C SER A 554 2.77 -9.37 -38.07
N SER A 555 2.35 -10.64 -38.04
CA SER A 555 1.16 -11.08 -38.77
C SER A 555 -0.11 -10.43 -38.22
N TYR A 556 -0.10 -9.94 -36.98
CA TYR A 556 -1.21 -9.21 -36.40
C TYR A 556 -1.29 -7.78 -36.93
N ALA A 557 -0.17 -7.14 -37.25
CA ALA A 557 -0.09 -5.79 -37.76
C ALA A 557 -0.80 -5.59 -39.13
N LYS A 558 -1.04 -6.67 -39.88
CA LYS A 558 -1.80 -6.63 -41.14
C LYS A 558 -3.32 -6.70 -40.96
N ASN A 559 -3.81 -6.89 -39.73
CA ASN A 559 -5.23 -7.03 -39.43
C ASN A 559 -5.97 -5.70 -39.63
N LYS A 560 -6.91 -5.68 -40.59
CA LYS A 560 -7.72 -4.50 -40.91
C LYS A 560 -9.11 -4.52 -40.31
N SER A 561 -9.39 -5.46 -39.40
CA SER A 561 -10.76 -5.74 -38.94
C SER A 561 -11.35 -4.67 -38.02
N MET A 562 -10.53 -3.77 -37.46
CA MET A 562 -11.02 -2.78 -36.51
C MET A 562 -10.78 -1.33 -36.90
N THR A 563 -9.64 -0.99 -37.48
CA THR A 563 -9.36 0.36 -37.97
C THR A 563 -8.27 0.30 -39.04
N ASN A 564 -8.43 0.95 -40.15
CA ASN A 564 -7.48 0.98 -41.29
C ASN A 564 -6.03 1.24 -40.83
N ASN A 565 -5.19 0.22 -40.84
CA ASN A 565 -3.79 0.25 -40.38
C ASN A 565 -3.56 0.64 -38.90
N GLY A 566 -4.59 0.74 -38.06
CA GLY A 566 -4.43 1.00 -36.62
C GLY A 566 -3.64 -0.08 -35.94
N GLU A 567 -3.85 -1.35 -36.27
CA GLU A 567 -3.09 -2.48 -35.75
C GLU A 567 -1.62 -2.43 -36.16
N PHE A 568 -1.32 -1.99 -37.38
CA PHE A 568 0.06 -1.73 -37.82
C PHE A 568 0.73 -0.70 -36.89
N PHE A 569 0.04 0.42 -36.62
CA PHE A 569 0.56 1.49 -35.79
C PHE A 569 0.82 0.99 -34.37
N ALA A 570 -0.16 0.31 -33.76
CA ALA A 570 -0.06 -0.21 -32.39
C ALA A 570 1.07 -1.25 -32.24
N GLU A 571 1.21 -2.17 -33.20
CA GLU A 571 2.28 -3.17 -33.21
C GLU A 571 3.66 -2.53 -33.43
N ALA A 572 3.78 -1.60 -34.37
CA ALA A 572 5.03 -0.89 -34.63
C ALA A 572 5.44 -0.03 -33.42
N PHE A 573 4.50 0.61 -32.74
CA PHE A 573 4.75 1.36 -31.49
C PHE A 573 5.14 0.44 -30.34
N SER A 574 4.48 -0.70 -30.16
CA SER A 574 4.69 -1.62 -29.05
C SER A 574 5.93 -2.51 -29.19
N ASP A 575 6.57 -2.55 -30.35
CA ASP A 575 7.74 -3.38 -30.59
C ASP A 575 8.94 -2.93 -29.76
N TYR A 576 9.48 -3.82 -28.93
CA TYR A 576 10.68 -3.61 -28.12
C TYR A 576 11.98 -4.08 -28.77
N SER A 577 11.91 -4.63 -29.99
CA SER A 577 13.10 -5.10 -30.66
C SER A 577 13.90 -3.93 -31.26
N ASP A 578 15.22 -4.03 -31.26
CA ASP A 578 16.14 -3.10 -31.91
C ASP A 578 16.24 -3.43 -33.42
N THR A 579 15.09 -3.49 -34.12
CA THR A 579 15.04 -3.74 -35.55
C THR A 579 15.11 -2.44 -36.34
N GLU A 580 15.68 -2.48 -37.54
CA GLU A 580 15.70 -1.36 -38.46
C GLU A 580 14.28 -0.85 -38.75
N ALA A 581 13.31 -1.76 -38.92
CA ALA A 581 11.91 -1.42 -39.14
C ALA A 581 11.31 -0.58 -38.01
N LYS A 582 11.58 -0.98 -36.77
CA LYS A 582 11.18 -0.21 -35.57
C LYS A 582 11.84 1.16 -35.51
N PHE A 583 13.12 1.22 -35.78
CA PHE A 583 13.86 2.49 -35.78
C PHE A 583 13.30 3.46 -36.79
N VAL A 584 13.11 3.02 -38.03
CA VAL A 584 12.53 3.83 -39.14
C VAL A 584 11.12 4.32 -38.80
N PHE A 585 10.26 3.43 -38.27
CA PHE A 585 8.92 3.83 -37.82
C PHE A 585 8.95 4.92 -36.74
N MET A 586 9.79 4.75 -35.72
CA MET A 586 9.88 5.70 -34.61
C MET A 586 10.48 7.05 -35.02
N GLU A 587 11.39 7.07 -35.99
CA GLU A 587 11.93 8.30 -36.55
C GLU A 587 10.85 9.07 -37.30
N LEU A 588 10.11 8.40 -38.18
CA LEU A 588 8.99 8.97 -38.90
C LEU A 588 7.86 9.47 -37.98
N LEU A 589 7.55 8.69 -36.95
CA LEU A 589 6.56 9.11 -35.95
C LEU A 589 6.98 10.40 -35.25
N LYS A 590 8.25 10.52 -34.83
CA LYS A 590 8.79 11.74 -34.21
C LYS A 590 8.75 12.94 -35.17
N GLU A 591 8.97 12.73 -36.47
CA GLU A 591 8.87 13.80 -37.48
C GLU A 591 7.42 14.31 -37.60
N ARG A 592 6.43 13.44 -37.48
CA ARG A 592 4.99 13.77 -37.64
C ARG A 592 4.36 14.36 -36.36
N MET A 593 4.93 14.11 -35.22
CA MET A 593 4.42 14.61 -33.93
C MET A 593 5.12 15.89 -33.44
N LYS A 594 6.00 16.47 -34.24
CA LYS A 594 6.55 17.83 -34.05
C LYS A 594 5.58 18.87 -34.57
#